data_74a59c03b4f2d88d96a80d73bb0353b3
#
_entry.id   74a59c03b4f2d88d96a80d73bb0353b3
#
_cell.length_a   1.000
_cell.length_b   1.000
_cell.length_c   1.000
_cell.angle_alpha   90.00
_cell.angle_beta   90.00
_cell.angle_gamma   90.00
#
_symmetry.space_group_name_H-M   'P 1'
#
loop_
_entity.id
_entity.type
_entity.pdbx_description
1 polymer ?
#
loop_
_entity_poly.entity_id
_entity_poly.type
_entity_poly.pdbx_seq_one_letter_code
_entity_poly.pdbx_strand_id
1 'polypeptide(L)'
;MNITLNNDIKGKILDIGGGGEGIIGRLYKKRVIAVDNSQNELDEAPDCFEKRLMDAESLDFPDSSFDSVTAFYSFMFMSTETRKKAAEEMVRVLKKGGEIHIWDVNIKNAEKEPFCIDLKICLPEEIIETTYGVMGFGLEQSFEKTKDIFENLNLICVLDTENESNFYLKFIK
;
A
#
# COMPACT_ATOMS: atom_id res chain seq x y z
N MET A 1 -6.45 15.30 -5.56
CA MET A 1 -5.58 15.51 -4.36
C MET A 1 -4.12 15.46 -4.79
N ASN A 2 -3.24 16.22 -4.12
CA ASN A 2 -1.81 16.24 -4.46
C ASN A 2 -1.01 15.43 -3.42
N ILE A 3 -0.18 14.50 -3.90
CA ILE A 3 0.73 13.70 -3.08
C ILE A 3 2.14 13.88 -3.64
N THR A 4 3.10 14.18 -2.78
CA THR A 4 4.51 14.24 -3.18
C THR A 4 5.24 13.09 -2.51
N LEU A 5 5.88 12.23 -3.29
CA LEU A 5 6.71 11.14 -2.81
C LEU A 5 8.18 11.44 -3.10
N ASN A 6 9.01 11.25 -2.08
CA ASN A 6 10.45 11.40 -2.15
C ASN A 6 11.13 10.04 -2.03
N ASN A 7 12.39 9.96 -2.49
CA ASN A 7 13.17 8.72 -2.46
C ASN A 7 13.83 8.50 -1.08
N ASP A 8 13.02 8.24 -0.06
CA ASP A 8 13.44 8.13 1.35
C ASP A 8 13.25 6.73 1.98
N ILE A 9 12.52 5.81 1.30
CA ILE A 9 12.38 4.42 1.75
C ILE A 9 13.66 3.63 1.45
N LYS A 10 14.11 2.85 2.44
CA LYS A 10 15.41 2.18 2.39
C LYS A 10 15.31 0.71 2.03
N GLY A 11 16.43 0.16 1.55
CA GLY A 11 16.66 -1.27 1.37
C GLY A 11 15.81 -1.91 0.27
N LYS A 12 15.52 -3.21 0.43
CA LYS A 12 14.65 -4.00 -0.45
C LYS A 12 13.20 -3.80 -0.05
N ILE A 13 12.36 -3.43 -1.01
CA ILE A 13 10.97 -3.02 -0.80
C ILE A 13 10.03 -4.08 -1.37
N LEU A 14 9.03 -4.49 -0.60
CA LEU A 14 7.86 -5.21 -1.08
C LEU A 14 6.71 -4.22 -1.21
N ASP A 15 6.07 -4.15 -2.39
CA ASP A 15 4.93 -3.27 -2.62
C ASP A 15 3.65 -4.09 -2.80
N ILE A 16 2.69 -3.93 -1.88
CA ILE A 16 1.42 -4.67 -1.85
C ILE A 16 0.38 -3.94 -2.68
N GLY A 17 -0.17 -4.63 -3.71
CA GLY A 17 -1.07 -4.02 -4.69
C GLY A 17 -0.33 -3.02 -5.58
N GLY A 18 0.91 -3.38 -5.97
CA GLY A 18 1.78 -2.50 -6.76
C GLY A 18 1.61 -2.62 -8.28
N GLY A 19 0.43 -3.08 -8.75
CA GLY A 19 0.04 -3.08 -10.15
C GLY A 19 -0.35 -1.69 -10.68
N GLY A 20 -0.99 -1.64 -11.85
CA GLY A 20 -1.50 -0.42 -12.47
C GLY A 20 -0.42 0.63 -12.71
N GLU A 21 -0.55 1.80 -12.11
CA GLU A 21 0.44 2.88 -12.23
C GLU A 21 1.83 2.52 -11.68
N GLY A 22 1.92 1.55 -10.77
CA GLY A 22 3.19 1.08 -10.20
C GLY A 22 4.01 2.17 -9.51
N ILE A 23 3.36 3.02 -8.73
CA ILE A 23 3.94 4.27 -8.17
C ILE A 23 5.24 4.02 -7.40
N ILE A 24 5.23 3.08 -6.48
CA ILE A 24 6.41 2.74 -5.66
C ILE A 24 7.50 2.11 -6.55
N GLY A 25 7.08 1.25 -7.48
CA GLY A 25 7.97 0.62 -8.45
C GLY A 25 8.67 1.65 -9.35
N ARG A 26 7.96 2.67 -9.85
CA ARG A 26 8.54 3.78 -10.64
C ARG A 26 9.58 4.56 -9.84
N LEU A 27 9.28 4.85 -8.57
CA LEU A 27 10.15 5.65 -7.72
C LEU A 27 11.43 4.91 -7.32
N TYR A 28 11.31 3.62 -6.94
CA TYR A 28 12.42 2.85 -6.36
C TYR A 28 13.03 1.79 -7.30
N LYS A 29 12.40 1.56 -8.45
CA LYS A 29 12.91 0.72 -9.57
C LYS A 29 13.33 -0.68 -9.09
N LYS A 30 14.52 -1.14 -9.40
CA LYS A 30 15.04 -2.49 -9.09
C LYS A 30 15.07 -2.86 -7.59
N ARG A 31 14.78 -1.91 -6.70
CA ARG A 31 14.68 -2.19 -5.27
C ARG A 31 13.32 -2.75 -4.88
N VAL A 32 12.34 -2.70 -5.79
CA VAL A 32 10.94 -3.09 -5.55
C VAL A 32 10.66 -4.45 -6.15
N ILE A 33 9.98 -5.28 -5.36
CA ILE A 33 9.15 -6.38 -5.84
C ILE A 33 7.71 -5.99 -5.56
N ALA A 34 6.92 -5.76 -6.62
CA ALA A 34 5.51 -5.50 -6.52
C ALA A 34 4.72 -6.82 -6.59
N VAL A 35 3.73 -6.97 -5.73
CA VAL A 35 2.77 -8.07 -5.77
C VAL A 35 1.37 -7.52 -5.99
N ASP A 36 0.61 -8.22 -6.82
CA ASP A 36 -0.80 -7.94 -7.08
C ASP A 36 -1.54 -9.24 -7.37
N ASN A 37 -2.82 -9.32 -7.04
CA ASN A 37 -3.66 -10.49 -7.34
C ASN A 37 -4.32 -10.41 -8.72
N SER A 38 -4.10 -9.33 -9.47
CA SER A 38 -4.58 -9.09 -10.82
C SER A 38 -3.43 -9.11 -11.82
N GLN A 39 -3.41 -10.09 -12.73
CA GLN A 39 -2.43 -10.13 -13.81
C GLN A 39 -2.55 -8.91 -14.72
N ASN A 40 -3.76 -8.41 -14.97
CA ASN A 40 -3.97 -7.22 -15.81
C ASN A 40 -3.30 -5.99 -15.22
N GLU A 41 -3.42 -5.77 -13.90
CA GLU A 41 -2.76 -4.67 -13.21
C GLU A 41 -1.23 -4.77 -13.30
N LEU A 42 -0.70 -6.00 -13.19
CA LEU A 42 0.74 -6.22 -13.34
C LEU A 42 1.22 -6.00 -14.78
N ASP A 43 0.39 -6.33 -15.78
CA ASP A 43 0.72 -6.12 -17.19
C ASP A 43 0.69 -4.63 -17.57
N GLU A 44 -0.17 -3.83 -16.94
CA GLU A 44 -0.25 -2.37 -17.11
C GLU A 44 0.92 -1.65 -16.44
N ALA A 45 1.45 -2.20 -15.35
CA ALA A 45 2.55 -1.60 -14.60
C ALA A 45 3.86 -1.57 -15.41
N PRO A 46 4.71 -0.53 -15.25
CA PRO A 46 5.97 -0.39 -15.97
C PRO A 46 6.96 -1.55 -15.70
N ASP A 47 7.84 -1.83 -16.67
CA ASP A 47 8.85 -2.91 -16.59
C ASP A 47 10.16 -2.49 -15.88
N CYS A 48 10.12 -1.45 -15.04
CA CYS A 48 11.33 -0.97 -14.36
C CYS A 48 11.56 -1.60 -12.98
N PHE A 49 10.69 -2.50 -12.52
CA PHE A 49 10.76 -3.24 -11.26
C PHE A 49 10.27 -4.68 -11.42
N GLU A 50 10.50 -5.52 -10.43
CA GLU A 50 10.03 -6.91 -10.43
C GLU A 50 8.54 -6.95 -10.06
N LYS A 51 7.76 -7.78 -10.80
CA LYS A 51 6.31 -7.95 -10.63
C LYS A 51 5.99 -9.42 -10.39
N ARG A 52 5.12 -9.73 -9.44
CA ARG A 52 4.68 -11.10 -9.14
C ARG A 52 3.19 -11.17 -8.91
N LEU A 53 2.51 -12.08 -9.60
CA LEU A 53 1.12 -12.42 -9.33
C LEU A 53 1.03 -13.17 -8.00
N MET A 54 0.42 -12.56 -6.98
CA MET A 54 0.39 -13.09 -5.63
C MET A 54 -0.74 -12.47 -4.81
N ASP A 55 -1.35 -13.27 -3.93
CA ASP A 55 -2.33 -12.78 -2.97
C ASP A 55 -1.63 -12.18 -1.74
N ALA A 56 -2.03 -10.97 -1.34
CA ALA A 56 -1.49 -10.31 -0.15
C ALA A 56 -1.79 -11.08 1.15
N GLU A 57 -2.83 -11.92 1.18
CA GLU A 57 -3.18 -12.78 2.31
C GLU A 57 -2.24 -14.00 2.47
N SER A 58 -1.40 -14.29 1.45
CA SER A 58 -0.52 -15.48 1.45
C SER A 58 0.72 -15.23 0.58
N LEU A 59 1.73 -14.58 1.15
CA LEU A 59 2.93 -14.18 0.45
C LEU A 59 3.96 -15.33 0.39
N ASP A 60 4.37 -15.71 -0.82
CA ASP A 60 5.43 -16.72 -1.04
C ASP A 60 6.82 -16.09 -0.91
N PHE A 61 7.10 -15.53 0.28
CA PHE A 61 8.40 -15.01 0.66
C PHE A 61 8.77 -15.54 2.06
N PRO A 62 10.05 -15.81 2.32
CA PRO A 62 10.52 -16.15 3.67
C PRO A 62 10.26 -15.02 4.67
N ASP A 63 10.16 -15.37 5.95
CA ASP A 63 10.12 -14.40 7.03
C ASP A 63 11.32 -13.45 6.98
N SER A 64 11.11 -12.19 7.34
CA SER A 64 12.18 -11.20 7.44
C SER A 64 12.99 -11.02 6.14
N SER A 65 12.32 -10.98 4.98
CA SER A 65 12.93 -10.90 3.64
C SER A 65 13.12 -9.48 3.14
N PHE A 66 12.36 -8.51 3.69
CA PHE A 66 12.32 -7.14 3.21
C PHE A 66 12.73 -6.13 4.28
N ASP A 67 13.39 -5.07 3.85
CA ASP A 67 13.77 -3.94 4.71
C ASP A 67 12.59 -2.98 4.90
N SER A 68 11.72 -2.87 3.88
CA SER A 68 10.50 -2.07 3.91
C SER A 68 9.37 -2.78 3.17
N VAL A 69 8.13 -2.55 3.62
CA VAL A 69 6.91 -2.98 2.96
C VAL A 69 6.01 -1.77 2.76
N THR A 70 5.41 -1.65 1.58
CA THR A 70 4.55 -0.52 1.21
C THR A 70 3.18 -1.00 0.78
N ALA A 71 2.16 -0.16 0.99
CA ALA A 71 0.85 -0.27 0.38
C ALA A 71 0.42 1.14 -0.03
N PHE A 72 0.34 1.38 -1.34
CA PHE A 72 -0.01 2.68 -1.89
C PHE A 72 -1.40 2.62 -2.51
N TYR A 73 -2.40 3.11 -1.77
CA TYR A 73 -3.83 3.09 -2.16
C TYR A 73 -4.34 1.71 -2.57
N SER A 74 -3.81 0.66 -1.96
CA SER A 74 -4.22 -0.73 -2.24
C SER A 74 -5.18 -1.29 -1.19
N PHE A 75 -5.10 -0.83 0.06
CA PHE A 75 -6.00 -1.30 1.12
C PHE A 75 -7.46 -0.89 0.86
N MET A 76 -7.70 0.23 0.17
CA MET A 76 -9.06 0.64 -0.21
C MET A 76 -9.81 -0.41 -1.03
N PHE A 77 -9.12 -1.27 -1.75
CA PHE A 77 -9.72 -2.37 -2.55
C PHE A 77 -9.92 -3.66 -1.76
N MET A 78 -9.45 -3.74 -0.52
CA MET A 78 -9.51 -4.93 0.31
C MET A 78 -10.66 -4.86 1.31
N SER A 79 -11.28 -6.01 1.62
CA SER A 79 -12.19 -6.12 2.76
C SER A 79 -11.44 -5.92 4.08
N THR A 80 -12.16 -5.62 5.16
CA THR A 80 -11.55 -5.51 6.49
C THR A 80 -10.81 -6.79 6.91
N GLU A 81 -11.32 -7.95 6.54
CA GLU A 81 -10.68 -9.24 6.86
C GLU A 81 -9.41 -9.44 6.03
N THR A 82 -9.46 -9.14 4.73
CA THR A 82 -8.29 -9.19 3.84
C THR A 82 -7.17 -8.26 4.32
N ARG A 83 -7.50 -7.02 4.74
CA ARG A 83 -6.51 -6.07 5.29
C ARG A 83 -5.77 -6.62 6.51
N LYS A 84 -6.48 -7.32 7.42
CA LYS A 84 -5.86 -7.91 8.61
C LYS A 84 -4.87 -8.99 8.23
N LYS A 85 -5.26 -9.92 7.37
CA LYS A 85 -4.39 -11.01 6.91
C LYS A 85 -3.19 -10.48 6.10
N ALA A 86 -3.43 -9.51 5.21
CA ALA A 86 -2.36 -8.84 4.48
C ALA A 86 -1.38 -8.16 5.43
N ALA A 87 -1.86 -7.48 6.48
CA ALA A 87 -1.01 -6.87 7.49
C ALA A 87 -0.17 -7.91 8.26
N GLU A 88 -0.75 -9.07 8.62
CA GLU A 88 -0.01 -10.19 9.24
C GLU A 88 1.15 -10.65 8.34
N GLU A 89 0.89 -10.85 7.06
CA GLU A 89 1.90 -11.24 6.07
C GLU A 89 2.96 -10.15 5.86
N MET A 90 2.54 -8.88 5.75
CA MET A 90 3.46 -7.73 5.68
C MET A 90 4.41 -7.72 6.87
N VAL A 91 3.88 -7.91 8.08
CA VAL A 91 4.69 -7.98 9.31
C VAL A 91 5.60 -9.22 9.30
N ARG A 92 5.11 -10.39 8.86
CA ARG A 92 5.91 -11.61 8.80
C ARG A 92 7.14 -11.44 7.90
N VAL A 93 6.96 -10.92 6.70
CA VAL A 93 8.05 -10.76 5.73
C VAL A 93 8.97 -9.57 6.02
N LEU A 94 8.56 -8.65 6.89
CA LEU A 94 9.35 -7.49 7.30
C LEU A 94 10.43 -7.89 8.29
N LYS A 95 11.66 -7.44 8.07
CA LYS A 95 12.78 -7.61 9.01
C LYS A 95 12.55 -6.86 10.31
N LYS A 96 13.19 -7.30 11.38
CA LYS A 96 13.26 -6.54 12.63
C LYS A 96 13.94 -5.18 12.39
N GLY A 97 13.32 -4.12 12.87
CA GLY A 97 13.74 -2.74 12.61
C GLY A 97 13.39 -2.23 11.20
N GLY A 98 12.66 -3.02 10.41
CA GLY A 98 12.13 -2.61 9.11
C GLY A 98 10.92 -1.70 9.24
N GLU A 99 10.53 -1.09 8.13
CA GLU A 99 9.50 -0.06 8.06
C GLU A 99 8.31 -0.51 7.22
N ILE A 100 7.06 -0.20 7.66
CA ILE A 100 5.85 -0.30 6.84
C ILE A 100 5.35 1.10 6.54
N HIS A 101 4.97 1.33 5.29
CA HIS A 101 4.43 2.60 4.81
C HIS A 101 3.08 2.37 4.15
N ILE A 102 2.02 3.02 4.65
CA ILE A 102 0.65 2.92 4.14
C ILE A 102 0.19 4.32 3.72
N TRP A 103 -0.16 4.50 2.47
CA TRP A 103 -0.92 5.66 1.96
C TRP A 103 -2.29 5.16 1.55
N ASP A 104 -3.35 5.75 2.10
CA ASP A 104 -4.70 5.31 1.76
C ASP A 104 -5.76 6.38 2.11
N VAL A 105 -7.04 6.02 2.03
CA VAL A 105 -8.19 6.91 2.16
C VAL A 105 -9.12 6.52 3.29
N ASN A 106 -9.86 7.50 3.79
CA ASN A 106 -11.01 7.27 4.68
C ASN A 106 -12.26 6.96 3.83
N ILE A 107 -12.83 5.76 3.96
CA ILE A 107 -14.04 5.31 3.26
C ILE A 107 -15.15 5.05 4.26
N LYS A 108 -16.29 5.77 4.15
CA LYS A 108 -17.41 5.67 5.10
C LYS A 108 -18.61 4.86 4.57
N ASN A 109 -18.90 4.88 3.28
CA ASN A 109 -20.15 4.39 2.71
C ASN A 109 -20.01 3.75 1.32
N ALA A 110 -18.95 2.98 1.06
CA ALA A 110 -18.75 2.35 -0.25
C ALA A 110 -19.82 1.31 -0.65
N GLU A 111 -20.66 0.90 0.28
CA GLU A 111 -21.79 -0.01 0.01
C GLU A 111 -22.94 0.65 -0.77
N LYS A 112 -23.16 1.94 -0.55
CA LYS A 112 -24.31 2.67 -1.09
C LYS A 112 -23.98 3.53 -2.29
N GLU A 113 -22.77 4.07 -2.31
CA GLU A 113 -22.31 4.99 -3.33
C GLU A 113 -20.87 4.66 -3.70
N PRO A 114 -20.47 4.72 -4.99
CA PRO A 114 -19.08 4.59 -5.38
C PRO A 114 -18.21 5.63 -4.65
N PHE A 115 -17.16 5.17 -4.00
CA PHE A 115 -16.12 6.07 -3.50
C PHE A 115 -15.07 6.24 -4.59
N CYS A 116 -14.78 7.48 -4.96
CA CYS A 116 -13.76 7.81 -5.96
C CYS A 116 -12.84 8.91 -5.45
N ILE A 117 -11.57 8.83 -5.82
CA ILE A 117 -10.56 9.82 -5.49
C ILE A 117 -9.65 10.10 -6.67
N ASP A 118 -9.52 11.39 -7.03
CA ASP A 118 -8.58 11.86 -8.05
C ASP A 118 -7.25 12.19 -7.40
N LEU A 119 -6.18 11.59 -7.88
CA LEU A 119 -4.82 11.75 -7.38
C LEU A 119 -3.93 12.44 -8.41
N LYS A 120 -3.15 13.40 -7.94
CA LYS A 120 -2.00 13.94 -8.64
C LYS A 120 -0.76 13.61 -7.82
N ILE A 121 0.02 12.67 -8.31
CA ILE A 121 1.18 12.10 -7.64
C ILE A 121 2.43 12.72 -8.24
N CYS A 122 3.16 13.50 -7.44
CA CYS A 122 4.40 14.14 -7.85
C CYS A 122 5.58 13.26 -7.41
N LEU A 123 6.22 12.60 -8.37
CA LEU A 123 7.51 11.93 -8.22
C LEU A 123 8.64 12.89 -8.63
N PRO A 124 9.89 12.64 -8.26
CA PRO A 124 11.02 13.52 -8.63
C PRO A 124 11.20 13.75 -10.14
N GLU A 125 10.86 12.76 -10.95
CA GLU A 125 11.09 12.78 -12.41
C GLU A 125 9.80 12.92 -13.23
N GLU A 126 8.62 12.69 -12.63
CA GLU A 126 7.34 12.68 -13.35
C GLU A 126 6.14 13.04 -12.46
N ILE A 127 5.04 13.43 -13.09
CA ILE A 127 3.74 13.63 -12.44
C ILE A 127 2.76 12.64 -13.04
N ILE A 128 2.04 11.91 -12.17
CA ILE A 128 1.04 10.92 -12.56
C ILE A 128 -0.31 11.43 -12.06
N GLU A 129 -1.30 11.48 -12.94
CA GLU A 129 -2.68 11.79 -12.60
C GLU A 129 -3.52 10.53 -12.82
N THR A 130 -4.25 10.10 -11.81
CA THR A 130 -5.07 8.89 -11.84
C THR A 130 -6.31 9.05 -10.97
N THR A 131 -7.31 8.18 -11.18
CA THR A 131 -8.52 8.10 -10.37
C THR A 131 -8.67 6.69 -9.85
N TYR A 132 -8.76 6.55 -8.52
CA TYR A 132 -9.12 5.27 -7.90
C TYR A 132 -10.56 5.30 -7.44
N GLY A 133 -11.24 4.17 -7.61
CA GLY A 133 -12.63 4.03 -7.21
C GLY A 133 -12.97 2.65 -6.72
N VAL A 134 -13.83 2.57 -5.70
CA VAL A 134 -14.33 1.31 -5.16
C VAL A 134 -15.82 1.40 -4.86
N MET A 135 -16.50 0.27 -4.97
CA MET A 135 -17.88 0.09 -4.53
C MET A 135 -18.05 -1.34 -4.04
N GLY A 136 -18.58 -1.52 -2.84
CA GLY A 136 -18.84 -2.85 -2.29
C GLY A 136 -18.98 -2.87 -0.77
N PHE A 137 -19.31 -4.06 -0.26
CA PHE A 137 -19.44 -4.32 1.17
C PHE A 137 -18.10 -4.57 1.85
N GLY A 138 -17.97 -4.11 3.09
CA GLY A 138 -16.79 -4.37 3.92
C GLY A 138 -15.55 -3.58 3.52
N LEU A 139 -15.71 -2.56 2.67
CA LEU A 139 -14.63 -1.69 2.22
C LEU A 139 -14.43 -0.45 3.09
N GLU A 140 -15.29 -0.23 4.11
CA GLU A 140 -15.11 0.88 5.03
C GLU A 140 -13.76 0.79 5.72
N GLN A 141 -13.04 1.88 5.67
CA GLN A 141 -11.78 2.02 6.37
C GLN A 141 -11.60 3.45 6.88
N SER A 142 -10.73 3.60 7.85
CA SER A 142 -10.30 4.89 8.36
C SER A 142 -8.85 4.82 8.81
N PHE A 143 -8.26 5.98 8.95
CA PHE A 143 -6.95 6.16 9.59
C PHE A 143 -6.83 5.33 10.88
N GLU A 144 -7.75 5.51 11.86
CA GLU A 144 -7.73 4.81 13.14
C GLU A 144 -7.81 3.29 12.98
N LYS A 145 -8.77 2.79 12.19
CA LYS A 145 -8.91 1.35 11.96
C LYS A 145 -7.65 0.74 11.33
N THR A 146 -7.02 1.44 10.39
CA THR A 146 -5.81 0.96 9.72
C THR A 146 -4.62 1.00 10.70
N LYS A 147 -4.50 2.05 11.50
CA LYS A 147 -3.48 2.17 12.54
C LYS A 147 -3.59 1.05 13.57
N ASP A 148 -4.80 0.80 14.08
CA ASP A 148 -5.08 -0.27 15.05
C ASP A 148 -4.66 -1.65 14.55
N ILE A 149 -4.82 -1.96 13.25
CA ILE A 149 -4.41 -3.25 12.68
C ILE A 149 -2.93 -3.50 12.95
N PHE A 150 -2.05 -2.53 12.66
CA PHE A 150 -0.61 -2.69 12.80
C PHE A 150 -0.13 -2.56 14.26
N GLU A 151 -0.75 -1.71 15.07
CA GLU A 151 -0.44 -1.60 16.51
C GLU A 151 -0.81 -2.90 17.26
N ASN A 152 -1.92 -3.55 16.89
CA ASN A 152 -2.29 -4.87 17.42
C ASN A 152 -1.30 -6.00 17.01
N LEU A 153 -0.53 -5.80 15.96
CA LEU A 153 0.59 -6.67 15.55
C LEU A 153 1.93 -6.26 16.18
N ASN A 154 1.90 -5.40 17.21
CA ASN A 154 3.04 -4.90 17.97
C ASN A 154 4.04 -4.04 17.16
N LEU A 155 3.58 -3.36 16.13
CA LEU A 155 4.38 -2.34 15.45
C LEU A 155 4.21 -0.98 16.16
N ILE A 156 5.24 -0.15 16.08
CA ILE A 156 5.23 1.20 16.63
C ILE A 156 4.94 2.19 15.50
N CYS A 157 3.83 2.93 15.60
CA CYS A 157 3.56 4.04 14.70
C CYS A 157 4.52 5.19 15.01
N VAL A 158 5.38 5.56 14.05
CA VAL A 158 6.41 6.58 14.24
C VAL A 158 6.14 7.87 13.47
N LEU A 159 5.24 7.81 12.50
CA LEU A 159 4.77 8.98 11.76
C LEU A 159 3.36 8.68 11.27
N ASP A 160 2.48 9.62 11.49
CA ASP A 160 1.14 9.62 10.96
C ASP A 160 0.75 11.02 10.47
N THR A 161 0.04 11.05 9.38
CA THR A 161 -0.59 12.28 8.86
C THR A 161 -1.96 11.92 8.32
N GLU A 162 -2.94 12.72 8.65
CA GLU A 162 -4.31 12.57 8.19
C GLU A 162 -4.83 13.93 7.71
N ASN A 163 -5.63 13.90 6.66
CA ASN A 163 -6.50 14.99 6.26
C ASN A 163 -7.92 14.45 6.04
N GLU A 164 -8.86 15.29 5.58
CA GLU A 164 -10.28 14.91 5.48
C GLU A 164 -10.53 13.65 4.64
N SER A 165 -9.68 13.33 3.69
CA SER A 165 -9.92 12.25 2.72
C SER A 165 -8.86 11.16 2.68
N ASN A 166 -7.61 11.45 3.04
CA ASN A 166 -6.53 10.48 3.00
C ASN A 166 -5.63 10.52 4.23
N PHE A 167 -4.82 9.49 4.36
CA PHE A 167 -3.83 9.38 5.43
C PHE A 167 -2.53 8.73 4.94
N TYR A 168 -1.49 8.95 5.70
CA TYR A 168 -0.22 8.24 5.61
C TYR A 168 0.18 7.75 7.00
N LEU A 169 0.57 6.47 7.08
CA LEU A 169 1.05 5.84 8.30
C LEU A 169 2.42 5.21 8.06
N LYS A 170 3.33 5.41 9.00
CA LYS A 170 4.64 4.74 9.02
C LYS A 170 4.82 4.01 10.33
N PHE A 171 5.17 2.73 10.23
CA PHE A 171 5.42 1.86 11.38
C PHE A 171 6.85 1.30 11.35
N ILE A 172 7.35 0.93 12.53
CA ILE A 172 8.59 0.17 12.73
C ILE A 172 8.28 -1.13 13.48
N LYS A 173 8.86 -2.25 12.98
CA LYS A 173 8.78 -3.58 13.60
C LYS A 173 9.82 -3.75 14.71
#